data_03f5aea4daccd2d8ae84d6b56e943610
#
_entry.id   03f5aea4daccd2d8ae84d6b56e943610
#
_cell.length_a   1.000
_cell.length_b   1.000
_cell.length_c   1.000
_cell.angle_alpha   90.00
_cell.angle_beta   90.00
_cell.angle_gamma   90.00
#
_symmetry.space_group_name_H-M   'P 1'
#
loop_
_entity.id
_entity.type
_entity.pdbx_description
1 polymer ?
#
loop_
_entity_poly.entity_id
_entity_poly.type
_entity_poly.pdbx_seq_one_letter_code
_entity_poly.pdbx_strand_id
1 'polypeptide(L)'
;LAGAISLKDIPEVEYAALYNDLKERLKQDNYHVAHYFATPDGNNLRFYLILLDDAEHKVMVATFTMEYYDEVALPSLTALHPAMHVYEREIAELYNVEFDTMPWNKPLRFPFNRRNRNSTMDNYPFYTIEGDSLHEVNVGPIHAGIIEPGAFRFICKGENVLHLEIALGYQHRGVESEFTKTTNRLRQTLLAEAIAGDTA
;
A
#
# COMPACT_ATOMS: atom_id res chain seq x y z
N LEU A 1 13.57 -24.70 8.16
CA LEU A 1 12.48 -24.45 7.21
C LEU A 1 11.31 -23.93 8.02
N ALA A 2 10.91 -22.69 7.77
CA ALA A 2 9.67 -22.16 8.31
C ALA A 2 8.53 -23.08 7.87
N GLY A 3 7.77 -23.59 8.82
CA GLY A 3 6.64 -24.48 8.54
C GLY A 3 5.55 -23.70 7.79
N ALA A 4 4.89 -24.34 6.84
CA ALA A 4 3.68 -23.78 6.26
C ALA A 4 2.59 -23.76 7.34
N ILE A 5 1.90 -22.63 7.48
CA ILE A 5 0.71 -22.51 8.31
C ILE A 5 -0.54 -22.55 7.41
N SER A 6 -1.54 -23.29 7.83
CA SER A 6 -2.81 -23.30 7.11
C SER A 6 -3.53 -21.96 7.32
N LEU A 7 -4.20 -21.45 6.28
CA LEU A 7 -5.01 -20.23 6.40
C LEU A 7 -6.07 -20.33 7.52
N LYS A 8 -6.54 -21.55 7.82
CA LYS A 8 -7.51 -21.80 8.89
C LYS A 8 -6.94 -21.65 10.30
N ASP A 9 -5.61 -21.75 10.42
CA ASP A 9 -4.90 -21.70 11.68
C ASP A 9 -4.38 -20.29 12.00
N ILE A 10 -4.59 -19.33 11.07
CA ILE A 10 -4.27 -17.91 11.31
C ILE A 10 -5.27 -17.37 12.33
N PRO A 11 -4.80 -16.79 13.45
CA PRO A 11 -5.69 -16.23 14.46
C PRO A 11 -6.50 -15.06 13.90
N GLU A 12 -7.82 -15.14 14.07
CA GLU A 12 -8.73 -14.04 13.80
C GLU A 12 -8.87 -13.19 15.06
N VAL A 13 -8.68 -11.89 14.92
CA VAL A 13 -8.66 -10.94 16.03
C VAL A 13 -9.60 -9.76 15.75
N GLU A 14 -10.05 -9.08 16.79
CA GLU A 14 -10.75 -7.81 16.62
C GLU A 14 -9.78 -6.72 16.18
N TYR A 15 -10.18 -5.89 15.20
CA TYR A 15 -9.31 -4.83 14.68
C TYR A 15 -8.81 -3.88 15.78
N ALA A 16 -9.65 -3.51 16.74
CA ALA A 16 -9.25 -2.64 17.84
C ALA A 16 -8.14 -3.24 18.71
N ALA A 17 -8.17 -4.56 18.92
CA ALA A 17 -7.11 -5.27 19.64
C ALA A 17 -5.80 -5.29 18.83
N LEU A 18 -5.90 -5.58 17.53
CA LEU A 18 -4.76 -5.56 16.61
C LEU A 18 -4.11 -4.16 16.55
N TYR A 19 -4.93 -3.12 16.40
CA TYR A 19 -4.47 -1.73 16.37
C TYR A 19 -3.69 -1.35 17.62
N ASN A 20 -4.21 -1.71 18.81
CA ASN A 20 -3.54 -1.41 20.06
C ASN A 20 -2.25 -2.22 20.26
N ASP A 21 -2.21 -3.47 19.84
CA ASP A 21 -0.98 -4.29 19.86
C ASP A 21 0.10 -3.70 18.94
N LEU A 22 -0.27 -3.34 17.71
CA LEU A 22 0.65 -2.71 16.76
C LEU A 22 1.17 -1.35 17.25
N LYS A 23 0.31 -0.55 17.88
CA LYS A 23 0.69 0.74 18.47
C LYS A 23 1.83 0.60 19.47
N GLU A 24 1.88 -0.50 20.21
CA GLU A 24 2.97 -0.74 21.18
C GLU A 24 4.20 -1.42 20.53
N ARG A 25 3.99 -2.34 19.61
CA ARG A 25 5.10 -3.05 18.95
C ARG A 25 5.87 -2.16 18.00
N LEU A 26 5.20 -1.36 17.19
CA LEU A 26 5.85 -0.50 16.19
C LEU A 26 6.62 0.70 16.77
N LYS A 27 6.62 0.86 18.09
CA LYS A 27 7.56 1.74 18.81
C LYS A 27 8.95 1.13 19.00
N GLN A 28 9.09 -0.16 18.77
CA GLN A 28 10.31 -0.93 18.98
C GLN A 28 10.94 -1.24 17.63
N ASP A 29 12.23 -1.02 17.51
CA ASP A 29 12.98 -1.13 16.23
C ASP A 29 13.08 -2.56 15.67
N ASN A 30 12.78 -3.57 16.50
CA ASN A 30 12.78 -4.97 16.05
C ASN A 30 11.49 -5.43 15.40
N TYR A 31 10.43 -4.62 15.41
CA TYR A 31 9.17 -4.95 14.73
C TYR A 31 8.99 -4.14 13.47
N HIS A 32 8.64 -4.79 12.38
CA HIS A 32 8.20 -4.13 11.17
C HIS A 32 7.13 -4.91 10.42
N VAL A 33 6.28 -4.19 9.70
CA VAL A 33 5.23 -4.80 8.89
C VAL A 33 5.81 -5.24 7.56
N ALA A 34 5.74 -6.55 7.30
CA ALA A 34 6.15 -7.11 6.02
C ALA A 34 5.05 -6.92 4.96
N HIS A 35 3.78 -7.07 5.35
CA HIS A 35 2.65 -6.88 4.43
C HIS A 35 1.34 -6.65 5.18
N TYR A 36 0.45 -5.86 4.57
CA TYR A 36 -0.94 -5.67 5.00
C TYR A 36 -1.83 -5.58 3.78
N PHE A 37 -2.79 -6.47 3.65
CA PHE A 37 -3.68 -6.54 2.49
C PHE A 37 -5.05 -7.08 2.86
N ALA A 38 -6.01 -6.89 1.97
CA ALA A 38 -7.36 -7.43 2.10
C ALA A 38 -7.71 -8.28 0.87
N THR A 39 -8.64 -9.20 1.06
CA THR A 39 -9.22 -10.03 -0.01
C THR A 39 -10.70 -10.26 0.25
N PRO A 40 -11.55 -10.33 -0.79
CA PRO A 40 -12.94 -10.70 -0.64
C PRO A 40 -13.11 -12.11 -0.05
N ASP A 41 -14.01 -12.24 0.93
CA ASP A 41 -14.38 -13.49 1.57
C ASP A 41 -15.91 -13.55 1.75
N GLY A 42 -16.59 -14.05 0.75
CA GLY A 42 -18.06 -14.01 0.67
C GLY A 42 -18.58 -12.57 0.62
N ASN A 43 -19.38 -12.19 1.63
CA ASN A 43 -19.89 -10.83 1.79
C ASN A 43 -18.96 -9.91 2.58
N ASN A 44 -17.81 -10.44 3.02
CA ASN A 44 -16.86 -9.73 3.85
C ASN A 44 -15.59 -9.41 3.08
N LEU A 45 -14.81 -8.49 3.63
CA LEU A 45 -13.38 -8.34 3.37
C LEU A 45 -12.61 -8.99 4.52
N ARG A 46 -11.70 -9.87 4.18
CA ARG A 46 -10.75 -10.45 5.12
C ARG A 46 -9.40 -9.78 4.96
N PHE A 47 -8.89 -9.27 6.05
CA PHE A 47 -7.61 -8.60 6.12
C PHE A 47 -6.55 -9.53 6.69
N TYR A 48 -5.34 -9.39 6.20
CA TYR A 48 -4.16 -10.10 6.67
C TYR A 48 -3.06 -9.11 6.99
N LEU A 49 -2.50 -9.20 8.18
CA LEU A 49 -1.32 -8.46 8.58
C LEU A 49 -0.19 -9.42 8.86
N ILE A 50 0.98 -9.15 8.28
CA ILE A 50 2.20 -9.91 8.49
C ILE A 50 3.21 -9.00 9.16
N LEU A 51 3.56 -9.34 10.40
CA LEU A 51 4.53 -8.61 11.23
C LEU A 51 5.77 -9.48 11.46
N LEU A 52 6.93 -8.88 11.32
CA LEU A 52 8.21 -9.52 11.61
C LEU A 52 8.73 -9.05 12.96
N ASP A 53 9.32 -9.99 13.70
CA ASP A 53 10.09 -9.75 14.90
C ASP A 53 11.52 -10.21 14.65
N ASP A 54 12.42 -9.28 14.40
CA ASP A 54 13.80 -9.55 14.04
C ASP A 54 14.61 -10.09 15.23
N ALA A 55 14.28 -9.67 16.44
CA ALA A 55 14.98 -10.12 17.64
C ALA A 55 14.74 -11.60 17.92
N GLU A 56 13.50 -12.05 17.68
CA GLU A 56 13.08 -13.45 17.90
C GLU A 56 13.10 -14.28 16.60
N HIS A 57 13.44 -13.69 15.45
CA HIS A 57 13.39 -14.32 14.12
C HIS A 57 12.03 -14.96 13.82
N LYS A 58 10.96 -14.26 14.15
CA LYS A 58 9.57 -14.73 14.01
C LYS A 58 8.81 -13.96 12.97
N VAL A 59 7.92 -14.68 12.28
CA VAL A 59 6.87 -14.13 11.44
C VAL A 59 5.53 -14.34 12.16
N MET A 60 4.83 -13.26 12.41
CA MET A 60 3.51 -13.28 13.02
C MET A 60 2.47 -12.88 11.97
N VAL A 61 1.37 -13.62 11.92
CA VAL A 61 0.27 -13.36 11.00
C VAL A 61 -1.02 -13.26 11.79
N ALA A 62 -1.78 -12.22 11.56
CA ALA A 62 -3.13 -12.04 12.11
C ALA A 62 -4.11 -11.73 11.00
N THR A 63 -5.38 -12.06 11.23
CA THR A 63 -6.48 -11.75 10.33
C THR A 63 -7.65 -11.14 11.09
N PHE A 64 -8.41 -10.30 10.41
CA PHE A 64 -9.72 -9.82 10.85
C PHE A 64 -10.66 -9.68 9.65
N THR A 65 -11.95 -9.57 9.90
CA THR A 65 -12.96 -9.41 8.87
C THR A 65 -13.84 -8.19 9.14
N MET A 66 -14.30 -7.54 8.08
CA MET A 66 -15.38 -6.55 8.11
C MET A 66 -16.38 -6.81 6.99
N GLU A 67 -17.59 -6.34 7.10
CA GLU A 67 -18.54 -6.42 6.00
C GLU A 67 -18.06 -5.59 4.80
N TYR A 68 -18.20 -6.13 3.58
CA TYR A 68 -17.64 -5.52 2.36
C TYR A 68 -18.22 -4.13 2.03
N TYR A 69 -19.41 -3.85 2.51
CA TYR A 69 -20.11 -2.59 2.26
C TYR A 69 -20.34 -1.79 3.55
N ASP A 70 -19.61 -2.12 4.59
CA ASP A 70 -19.67 -1.38 5.84
C ASP A 70 -19.11 0.04 5.62
N GLU A 71 -19.84 1.05 6.09
CA GLU A 71 -19.41 2.45 6.05
C GLU A 71 -18.54 2.83 7.26
N VAL A 72 -18.16 1.84 8.05
CA VAL A 72 -17.31 2.07 9.23
C VAL A 72 -15.88 2.32 8.79
N ALA A 73 -15.36 3.50 9.11
CA ALA A 73 -13.95 3.82 8.92
C ALA A 73 -13.08 3.08 9.95
N LEU A 74 -11.99 2.48 9.50
CA LEU A 74 -10.99 1.87 10.36
C LEU A 74 -9.97 2.93 10.83
N PRO A 75 -9.57 2.98 12.12
CA PRO A 75 -8.43 3.78 12.54
C PRO A 75 -7.19 3.46 11.70
N SER A 76 -6.54 4.50 11.15
CA SER A 76 -5.41 4.32 10.24
C SER A 76 -4.16 3.83 10.95
N LEU A 77 -3.57 2.74 10.47
CA LEU A 77 -2.24 2.28 10.88
C LEU A 77 -1.13 3.19 10.37
N THR A 78 -1.35 3.91 9.25
CA THR A 78 -0.42 4.93 8.74
C THR A 78 -0.20 6.05 9.75
N ALA A 79 -1.23 6.38 10.54
CA ALA A 79 -1.11 7.36 11.63
C ALA A 79 -0.17 6.88 12.76
N LEU A 80 0.00 5.57 12.92
CA LEU A 80 0.94 4.96 13.86
C LEU A 80 2.35 4.83 13.27
N HIS A 81 2.41 4.39 12.02
CA HIS A 81 3.66 4.08 11.35
C HIS A 81 3.59 4.46 9.87
N PRO A 82 4.34 5.48 9.42
CA PRO A 82 4.22 6.04 8.07
C PRO A 82 4.37 5.01 6.92
N ALA A 83 5.19 3.98 7.08
CA ALA A 83 5.38 2.94 6.06
C ALA A 83 4.10 2.17 5.71
N MET A 84 3.06 2.24 6.56
CA MET A 84 1.77 1.60 6.31
C MET A 84 0.97 2.24 5.18
N HIS A 85 1.33 3.48 4.78
CA HIS A 85 0.54 4.24 3.81
C HIS A 85 0.32 3.54 2.47
N VAL A 86 1.31 2.78 1.99
CA VAL A 86 1.20 2.08 0.70
C VAL A 86 0.15 0.98 0.74
N TYR A 87 0.07 0.25 1.84
CA TYR A 87 -0.90 -0.83 2.04
C TYR A 87 -2.32 -0.29 2.21
N GLU A 88 -2.52 0.70 3.08
CA GLU A 88 -3.85 1.27 3.31
C GLU A 88 -4.39 1.98 2.06
N ARG A 89 -3.54 2.70 1.32
CA ARG A 89 -3.91 3.31 0.04
C ARG A 89 -4.31 2.27 -1.00
N GLU A 90 -3.61 1.14 -1.06
CA GLU A 90 -3.96 0.05 -1.96
C GLU A 90 -5.31 -0.57 -1.59
N ILE A 91 -5.55 -0.85 -0.32
CA ILE A 91 -6.81 -1.40 0.19
C ILE A 91 -7.97 -0.42 -0.10
N ALA A 92 -7.77 0.87 0.21
CA ALA A 92 -8.75 1.90 -0.07
C ALA A 92 -9.06 1.99 -1.58
N GLU A 93 -8.06 1.93 -2.44
CA GLU A 93 -8.21 2.02 -3.89
C GLU A 93 -8.94 0.80 -4.47
N LEU A 94 -8.64 -0.41 -3.98
CA LEU A 94 -9.25 -1.65 -4.44
C LEU A 94 -10.68 -1.84 -3.92
N TYR A 95 -10.93 -1.52 -2.66
CA TYR A 95 -12.15 -1.94 -1.96
C TYR A 95 -13.00 -0.78 -1.44
N ASN A 96 -12.53 0.47 -1.56
CA ASN A 96 -13.18 1.66 -1.00
C ASN A 96 -13.32 1.61 0.52
N VAL A 97 -12.37 0.98 1.20
CA VAL A 97 -12.29 1.03 2.66
C VAL A 97 -11.85 2.42 3.08
N GLU A 98 -12.54 3.00 4.04
CA GLU A 98 -12.17 4.26 4.65
C GLU A 98 -11.23 4.04 5.84
N PHE A 99 -10.15 4.83 5.91
CA PHE A 99 -9.23 4.85 7.03
C PHE A 99 -9.30 6.21 7.71
N ASP A 100 -9.78 6.22 8.96
CA ASP A 100 -9.89 7.45 9.74
C ASP A 100 -8.50 8.00 10.09
N THR A 101 -8.38 9.33 10.02
CA THR A 101 -7.13 10.06 10.33
C THR A 101 -5.93 9.65 9.47
N MET A 102 -6.16 9.06 8.31
CA MET A 102 -5.09 8.68 7.37
C MET A 102 -4.37 9.92 6.84
N PRO A 103 -3.04 10.09 7.11
CA PRO A 103 -2.33 11.32 6.74
C PRO A 103 -2.17 11.51 5.22
N TRP A 104 -2.24 10.43 4.46
CA TRP A 104 -1.99 10.42 3.02
C TRP A 104 -3.00 9.56 2.27
N ASN A 105 -4.25 9.98 2.24
CA ASN A 105 -5.31 9.25 1.52
C ASN A 105 -5.38 9.69 0.05
N LYS A 106 -4.47 9.18 -0.78
CA LYS A 106 -4.42 9.45 -2.22
C LYS A 106 -4.26 8.16 -3.03
N PRO A 107 -4.71 8.14 -4.29
CA PRO A 107 -4.52 6.98 -5.17
C PRO A 107 -3.06 6.54 -5.25
N LEU A 108 -2.82 5.25 -5.37
CA LEU A 108 -1.48 4.67 -5.38
C LEU A 108 -1.04 4.24 -6.77
N ARG A 109 -1.79 3.36 -7.44
CA ARG A 109 -1.37 2.70 -8.69
C ARG A 109 -2.47 2.51 -9.72
N PHE A 110 -3.68 2.98 -9.45
CA PHE A 110 -4.82 2.93 -10.36
C PHE A 110 -5.09 1.55 -10.98
N PRO A 111 -5.19 0.47 -10.20
CA PRO A 111 -5.38 -0.86 -10.75
C PRO A 111 -6.68 -0.93 -11.56
N PHE A 112 -6.72 -1.80 -12.58
CA PHE A 112 -7.88 -1.92 -13.46
C PHE A 112 -9.18 -2.28 -12.70
N ASN A 113 -9.06 -3.07 -11.64
CA ASN A 113 -10.18 -3.52 -10.80
C ASN A 113 -10.48 -2.61 -9.60
N ARG A 114 -9.91 -1.39 -9.55
CA ARG A 114 -10.19 -0.42 -8.47
C ARG A 114 -11.68 -0.12 -8.35
N ARG A 115 -12.11 0.16 -7.14
CA ARG A 115 -13.52 0.44 -6.84
C ARG A 115 -13.99 1.73 -7.48
N ASN A 116 -13.26 2.82 -7.29
CA ASN A 116 -13.59 4.11 -7.89
C ASN A 116 -12.97 4.25 -9.29
N ARG A 117 -13.76 3.97 -10.31
CA ARG A 117 -13.35 4.06 -11.72
C ARG A 117 -13.12 5.50 -12.21
N ASN A 118 -13.67 6.49 -11.52
CA ASN A 118 -13.49 7.91 -11.86
C ASN A 118 -12.14 8.46 -11.42
N SER A 119 -11.45 7.78 -10.50
CA SER A 119 -10.09 8.11 -10.11
C SER A 119 -9.11 7.72 -11.23
N THR A 120 -8.40 8.69 -11.77
CA THR A 120 -7.43 8.54 -12.89
C THR A 120 -6.16 9.31 -12.60
N MET A 121 -5.11 9.07 -13.38
CA MET A 121 -3.88 9.85 -13.29
C MET A 121 -4.11 11.35 -13.60
N ASP A 122 -5.06 11.65 -14.50
CA ASP A 122 -5.34 13.03 -14.93
C ASP A 122 -6.03 13.86 -13.83
N ASN A 123 -6.74 13.22 -12.91
CA ASN A 123 -7.41 13.88 -11.79
C ASN A 123 -6.79 13.56 -10.43
N TYR A 124 -5.51 13.21 -10.41
CA TYR A 124 -4.79 12.98 -9.16
C TYR A 124 -4.85 14.20 -8.26
N PRO A 125 -5.25 14.06 -6.98
CA PRO A 125 -5.43 15.19 -6.07
C PRO A 125 -4.08 15.66 -5.51
N PHE A 126 -3.29 16.35 -6.32
CA PHE A 126 -2.03 16.94 -5.87
C PHE A 126 -2.23 17.92 -4.73
N TYR A 127 -1.25 17.97 -3.85
CA TYR A 127 -1.21 18.99 -2.81
C TYR A 127 -0.94 20.36 -3.44
N THR A 128 -1.62 21.39 -2.96
CA THR A 128 -1.48 22.77 -3.45
C THR A 128 -1.19 23.71 -2.30
N ILE A 129 -0.27 24.65 -2.53
CA ILE A 129 -0.01 25.77 -1.63
C ILE A 129 -0.22 27.05 -2.44
N GLU A 130 -1.04 27.95 -1.93
CA GLU A 130 -1.22 29.28 -2.53
C GLU A 130 -0.29 30.29 -1.85
N GLY A 131 0.29 31.20 -2.64
CA GLY A 131 1.14 32.27 -2.11
C GLY A 131 1.95 32.96 -3.21
N ASP A 132 2.35 34.17 -2.93
CA ASP A 132 3.20 34.98 -3.83
C ASP A 132 4.60 34.36 -3.92
N SER A 133 5.16 34.31 -5.12
CA SER A 133 6.50 33.81 -5.41
C SER A 133 6.68 32.28 -5.21
N LEU A 134 5.59 31.53 -5.17
CA LEU A 134 5.64 30.07 -5.21
C LEU A 134 5.71 29.59 -6.66
N HIS A 135 6.45 28.52 -6.87
CA HIS A 135 6.49 27.84 -8.16
C HIS A 135 6.54 26.32 -7.95
N GLU A 136 6.08 25.63 -8.97
CA GLU A 136 6.06 24.16 -8.99
C GLU A 136 7.10 23.64 -9.98
N VAL A 137 7.83 22.62 -9.54
CA VAL A 137 8.80 21.91 -10.39
C VAL A 137 8.41 20.44 -10.44
N ASN A 138 8.18 19.93 -11.64
CA ASN A 138 7.88 18.53 -11.88
C ASN A 138 9.09 17.84 -12.50
N VAL A 139 9.50 16.71 -11.91
CA VAL A 139 10.58 15.86 -12.40
C VAL A 139 10.02 14.46 -12.63
N GLY A 140 10.16 13.94 -13.83
CA GLY A 140 9.58 12.67 -14.23
C GLY A 140 8.18 12.78 -14.84
N PRO A 141 7.47 11.67 -15.04
CA PRO A 141 7.79 10.31 -14.60
C PRO A 141 8.94 9.61 -15.35
N ILE A 142 9.38 10.13 -16.49
CA ILE A 142 10.43 9.53 -17.31
C ILE A 142 11.77 10.16 -16.96
N HIS A 143 12.75 9.33 -16.63
CA HIS A 143 14.10 9.74 -16.23
C HIS A 143 15.15 9.17 -17.21
N ALA A 144 14.92 9.35 -18.51
CA ALA A 144 15.77 8.87 -19.60
C ALA A 144 16.05 7.35 -19.58
N GLY A 145 15.20 6.56 -18.91
CA GLY A 145 15.39 5.12 -18.77
C GLY A 145 16.47 4.70 -17.76
N ILE A 146 17.03 5.65 -17.00
CA ILE A 146 18.09 5.36 -16.01
C ILE A 146 17.51 4.79 -14.71
N ILE A 147 16.37 5.32 -14.26
CA ILE A 147 15.62 4.83 -13.13
C ILE A 147 14.18 4.51 -13.51
N GLU A 148 13.51 3.70 -12.70
CA GLU A 148 12.10 3.38 -12.92
C GLU A 148 11.22 4.62 -12.83
N PRO A 149 10.10 4.66 -13.60
CA PRO A 149 9.20 5.80 -13.63
C PRO A 149 8.63 6.16 -12.26
N GLY A 150 8.82 7.41 -11.88
CA GLY A 150 8.24 8.03 -10.71
C GLY A 150 8.19 9.54 -10.92
N ALA A 151 7.11 10.19 -10.55
CA ALA A 151 6.98 11.63 -10.67
C ALA A 151 7.23 12.30 -9.32
N PHE A 152 8.06 13.33 -9.33
CA PHE A 152 8.42 14.13 -8.16
C PHE A 152 7.93 15.55 -8.41
N ARG A 153 6.99 15.99 -7.60
CA ARG A 153 6.43 17.35 -7.68
C ARG A 153 6.87 18.15 -6.47
N PHE A 154 7.62 19.19 -6.73
CA PHE A 154 8.14 20.11 -5.72
C PHE A 154 7.32 21.39 -5.73
N ILE A 155 6.96 21.89 -4.56
CA ILE A 155 6.46 23.25 -4.37
C ILE A 155 7.59 24.04 -3.71
N CYS A 156 8.05 25.10 -4.37
CA CYS A 156 9.23 25.84 -3.99
C CYS A 156 8.94 27.34 -3.78
N LYS A 157 9.73 27.95 -2.90
CA LYS A 157 9.85 29.41 -2.77
C LYS A 157 11.32 29.79 -2.96
N GLY A 158 11.65 30.32 -4.14
CA GLY A 158 13.04 30.44 -4.55
C GLY A 158 13.72 29.07 -4.60
N GLU A 159 14.83 28.91 -3.90
CA GLU A 159 15.58 27.63 -3.83
C GLU A 159 15.10 26.71 -2.69
N ASN A 160 14.14 27.14 -1.88
CA ASN A 160 13.66 26.34 -0.75
C ASN A 160 12.48 25.47 -1.19
N VAL A 161 12.61 24.16 -0.99
CA VAL A 161 11.52 23.20 -1.16
C VAL A 161 10.62 23.26 0.07
N LEU A 162 9.35 23.63 -0.15
CA LEU A 162 8.33 23.68 0.89
C LEU A 162 7.57 22.36 1.00
N HIS A 163 7.38 21.67 -0.13
CA HIS A 163 6.69 20.40 -0.18
C HIS A 163 7.22 19.55 -1.32
N LEU A 164 7.34 18.25 -1.06
CA LEU A 164 7.64 17.22 -2.05
C LEU A 164 6.51 16.20 -2.06
N GLU A 165 5.93 15.98 -3.21
CA GLU A 165 4.97 14.91 -3.44
C GLU A 165 5.52 13.93 -4.47
N ILE A 166 5.47 12.64 -4.13
CA ILE A 166 5.97 11.56 -4.97
C ILE A 166 4.78 10.73 -5.45
N ALA A 167 4.59 10.65 -6.76
CA ALA A 167 3.62 9.78 -7.39
C ALA A 167 4.33 8.57 -8.02
N LEU A 168 3.95 7.39 -7.58
CA LEU A 168 4.43 6.11 -8.08
C LEU A 168 3.30 5.38 -8.83
N GLY A 169 3.49 4.12 -9.18
CA GLY A 169 2.46 3.30 -9.82
C GLY A 169 2.49 3.29 -11.34
N TYR A 170 3.37 4.05 -11.98
CA TYR A 170 3.48 4.11 -13.45
C TYR A 170 3.85 2.77 -14.09
N GLN A 171 4.51 1.89 -13.35
CA GLN A 171 4.88 0.55 -13.82
C GLN A 171 3.94 -0.56 -13.35
N HIS A 172 2.81 -0.24 -12.75
CA HIS A 172 1.85 -1.25 -12.34
C HIS A 172 1.32 -2.02 -13.57
N ARG A 173 1.62 -3.32 -13.63
CA ARG A 173 1.30 -4.20 -14.75
C ARG A 173 0.27 -5.27 -14.42
N GLY A 174 -0.29 -5.26 -13.22
CA GLY A 174 -1.28 -6.22 -12.76
C GLY A 174 -0.72 -7.64 -12.59
N VAL A 175 0.55 -7.77 -12.18
CA VAL A 175 1.24 -9.06 -12.05
C VAL A 175 0.49 -9.99 -11.10
N GLU A 176 0.01 -9.49 -9.96
CA GLU A 176 -0.76 -10.30 -8.99
C GLU A 176 -2.03 -10.88 -9.63
N SER A 177 -2.74 -10.08 -10.43
CA SER A 177 -3.92 -10.55 -11.17
C SER A 177 -3.57 -11.62 -12.20
N GLU A 178 -2.43 -11.52 -12.86
CA GLU A 178 -1.97 -12.54 -13.79
C GLU A 178 -1.53 -13.83 -13.09
N PHE A 179 -0.97 -13.73 -11.88
CA PHE A 179 -0.66 -14.91 -11.07
C PHE A 179 -1.89 -15.76 -10.78
N THR A 180 -3.03 -15.15 -10.50
CA THR A 180 -4.27 -15.87 -10.18
C THR A 180 -4.90 -16.55 -11.39
N LYS A 181 -4.54 -16.14 -12.62
CA LYS A 181 -5.08 -16.67 -13.89
C LYS A 181 -4.34 -17.90 -14.41
N THR A 182 -3.18 -18.22 -13.87
CA THR A 182 -2.37 -19.33 -14.39
C THR A 182 -1.95 -20.30 -13.30
N THR A 183 -2.00 -21.59 -13.62
CA THR A 183 -1.46 -22.68 -12.80
C THR A 183 -0.11 -23.19 -13.34
N ASN A 184 0.35 -22.66 -14.47
CA ASN A 184 1.62 -23.01 -15.07
C ASN A 184 2.77 -22.39 -14.28
N ARG A 185 3.57 -23.22 -13.62
CA ARG A 185 4.70 -22.78 -12.77
C ARG A 185 5.75 -21.97 -13.52
N LEU A 186 6.09 -22.37 -14.76
CA LEU A 186 7.06 -21.60 -15.57
C LEU A 186 6.55 -20.19 -15.84
N ARG A 187 5.26 -20.05 -16.18
CA ARG A 187 4.65 -18.73 -16.36
C ARG A 187 4.64 -17.93 -15.07
N GLN A 188 4.37 -18.57 -13.93
CA GLN A 188 4.43 -17.90 -12.62
C GLN A 188 5.84 -17.40 -12.31
N THR A 189 6.89 -18.19 -12.60
CA THR A 189 8.28 -17.76 -12.45
C THR A 189 8.59 -16.53 -13.31
N LEU A 190 8.22 -16.55 -14.58
CA LEU A 190 8.41 -15.40 -15.49
C LEU A 190 7.64 -14.15 -15.03
N LEU A 191 6.46 -14.32 -14.45
CA LEU A 191 5.70 -13.21 -13.87
C LEU A 191 6.39 -12.64 -12.63
N ALA A 192 6.96 -13.50 -11.78
CA ALA A 192 7.72 -13.07 -10.61
C ALA A 192 8.96 -12.26 -11.03
N GLU A 193 9.70 -12.73 -12.03
CA GLU A 193 10.86 -12.05 -12.61
C GLU A 193 10.47 -10.68 -13.22
N ALA A 194 9.25 -10.56 -13.76
CA ALA A 194 8.75 -9.32 -14.34
C ALA A 194 8.34 -8.25 -13.33
N ILE A 195 8.37 -8.53 -12.02
CA ILE A 195 8.03 -7.55 -10.97
C ILE A 195 9.10 -6.46 -10.91
N ALA A 196 10.37 -6.84 -10.94
CA ALA A 196 11.48 -5.92 -11.01
C ALA A 196 11.79 -5.53 -12.47
N GLY A 197 12.23 -4.30 -12.67
CA GLY A 197 12.57 -3.79 -14.01
C GLY A 197 13.95 -4.21 -14.50
N ASP A 198 14.89 -4.43 -13.58
CA ASP A 198 16.31 -4.59 -13.93
C ASP A 198 16.79 -6.04 -13.89
N THR A 199 16.86 -6.63 -12.74
CA THR A 199 17.38 -8.00 -12.59
C THR A 199 16.44 -8.86 -11.79
N ALA A 200 16.17 -10.00 -12.33
CA ALA A 200 15.43 -11.07 -11.68
C ALA A 200 16.37 -12.24 -11.38
#